data_7ca135b9e4f9d110bc669d87c5ca7faa
#
_entry.id   7ca135b9e4f9d110bc669d87c5ca7faa
#
_cell.length_a   1.000
_cell.length_b   1.000
_cell.length_c   1.000
_cell.angle_alpha   90.00
_cell.angle_beta   90.00
_cell.angle_gamma   90.00
#
_symmetry.space_group_name_H-M   'P 1'
#
loop_
_entity.id
_entity.type
_entity.pdbx_description
1 polymer ?
#
loop_
_entity_poly.entity_id
_entity_poly.type
_entity_poly.pdbx_seq_one_letter_code
_entity_poly.pdbx_strand_id
1 'polypeptide(L)'
;MGQFIQEGSNVLFETILKPEHAQEDVEVESDSEDLDGLNYLAGKKLSYINDKAFEGTKEAHEKTGGKSVNIISFDKMDEYNLGNLFYFFMRACAYSAYLLDVNPFNQPGVEVYKKNMFTLLGKPVKK
;
A
#
# COMPACT_ATOMS: atom_id res chain seq x y z
N MET A 1 7.43 10.42 -6.72
CA MET A 1 6.27 10.43 -5.79
C MET A 1 6.63 11.03 -4.43
N GLY A 2 7.75 10.67 -3.79
CA GLY A 2 8.16 11.19 -2.47
C GLY A 2 8.20 12.72 -2.38
N GLN A 3 8.76 13.40 -3.38
CA GLN A 3 8.77 14.86 -3.44
C GLN A 3 7.36 15.47 -3.40
N PHE A 4 6.40 14.87 -4.12
CA PHE A 4 5.01 15.33 -4.08
C PHE A 4 4.35 15.12 -2.72
N ILE A 5 4.67 14.01 -2.04
CA ILE A 5 4.17 13.74 -0.68
C ILE A 5 4.70 14.80 0.29
N GLN A 6 5.97 15.18 0.18
CA GLN A 6 6.60 16.16 1.06
C GLN A 6 6.12 17.59 0.82
N GLU A 7 6.12 18.05 -0.43
CA GLU A 7 5.93 19.46 -0.78
C GLU A 7 4.69 19.75 -1.64
N GLY A 8 4.00 18.70 -2.10
CA GLY A 8 2.77 18.84 -2.89
C GLY A 8 1.54 19.21 -2.07
N SER A 9 0.43 19.41 -2.76
CA SER A 9 -0.86 19.72 -2.13
C SER A 9 -1.24 18.67 -1.06
N ASN A 10 -1.76 19.14 0.06
CA ASN A 10 -2.15 18.24 1.17
C ASN A 10 -3.56 17.65 0.96
N VAL A 11 -3.67 16.78 -0.06
CA VAL A 11 -4.94 16.16 -0.49
C VAL A 11 -4.98 14.64 -0.28
N LEU A 12 -3.95 14.08 0.36
CA LEU A 12 -3.85 12.63 0.56
C LEU A 12 -3.42 12.28 1.99
N PHE A 13 -3.76 11.07 2.38
CA PHE A 13 -3.20 10.39 3.54
C PHE A 13 -2.50 9.12 3.07
N GLU A 14 -1.63 8.58 3.90
CA GLU A 14 -0.90 7.35 3.59
C GLU A 14 -1.33 6.19 4.48
N THR A 15 -1.30 5.00 3.92
CA THR A 15 -1.40 3.76 4.68
C THR A 15 -0.20 2.89 4.33
N ILE A 16 0.66 2.65 5.31
CA ILE A 16 1.86 1.84 5.16
C ILE A 16 1.58 0.43 5.68
N LEU A 17 1.86 -0.56 4.84
CA LEU A 17 1.79 -1.97 5.21
C LEU A 17 3.15 -2.39 5.74
N LYS A 18 3.23 -2.79 7.03
CA LYS A 18 4.49 -3.11 7.70
C LYS A 18 4.49 -4.55 8.21
N PRO A 19 5.33 -5.46 7.65
CA PRO A 19 5.63 -6.71 8.30
C PRO A 19 6.48 -6.48 9.55
N GLU A 20 6.16 -7.17 10.64
CA GLU A 20 6.91 -7.05 11.90
C GLU A 20 8.16 -7.94 11.92
N HIS A 21 8.12 -9.04 11.16
CA HIS A 21 9.22 -10.00 11.10
C HIS A 21 9.67 -10.24 9.66
N ALA A 22 10.98 -10.17 9.43
CA ALA A 22 11.59 -10.65 8.19
C ALA A 22 11.55 -12.18 8.16
N GLN A 23 11.29 -12.78 7.00
CA GLN A 23 11.36 -14.24 6.83
C GLN A 23 12.80 -14.74 6.89
N GLU A 24 13.69 -14.02 6.25
CA GLU A 24 15.13 -14.23 6.26
C GLU A 24 15.80 -12.87 6.43
N ASP A 25 16.99 -12.87 7.00
CA ASP A 25 17.73 -11.63 7.24
C ASP A 25 19.20 -11.82 6.87
N VAL A 26 19.80 -10.78 6.38
CA VAL A 26 21.20 -10.77 5.95
C VAL A 26 21.93 -9.70 6.74
N GLU A 27 23.12 -10.01 7.21
CA GLU A 27 24.01 -9.05 7.84
C GLU A 27 24.92 -8.40 6.78
N VAL A 28 25.10 -7.10 6.87
CA VAL A 28 25.98 -6.35 5.97
C VAL A 28 27.42 -6.64 6.32
N GLU A 29 28.17 -7.13 5.34
CA GLU A 29 29.62 -7.34 5.47
C GLU A 29 30.37 -6.03 5.30
N SER A 30 31.58 -5.94 5.88
CA SER A 30 32.48 -4.79 5.65
C SER A 30 33.30 -5.00 4.38
N ASP A 31 33.48 -3.94 3.61
CA ASP A 31 34.42 -3.92 2.48
C ASP A 31 35.75 -3.25 2.90
N SER A 32 36.89 -3.86 2.52
CA SER A 32 38.20 -3.36 2.84
C SER A 32 38.53 -1.99 2.23
N GLU A 33 37.90 -1.66 1.10
CA GLU A 33 38.14 -0.42 0.36
C GLU A 33 37.08 0.67 0.62
N ASP A 34 35.91 0.29 1.16
CA ASP A 34 34.76 1.18 1.45
C ASP A 34 34.46 2.17 0.31
N LEU A 35 34.47 1.69 -0.93
CA LEU A 35 34.31 2.53 -2.13
C LEU A 35 32.94 3.22 -2.19
N ASP A 36 31.93 2.61 -1.60
CA ASP A 36 30.56 3.13 -1.54
C ASP A 36 30.26 3.92 -0.25
N GLY A 37 31.18 3.94 0.71
CA GLY A 37 31.02 4.62 2.00
C GLY A 37 29.99 3.98 2.91
N LEU A 38 29.66 2.69 2.72
CA LEU A 38 28.60 2.00 3.46
C LEU A 38 29.11 1.15 4.63
N ASN A 39 30.41 1.13 4.93
CA ASN A 39 30.96 0.35 6.05
C ASN A 39 30.39 0.73 7.42
N TYR A 40 29.75 1.89 7.58
CA TYR A 40 29.03 2.24 8.81
C TYR A 40 27.81 1.36 9.06
N LEU A 41 27.34 0.60 8.05
CA LEU A 41 26.27 -0.38 8.14
C LEU A 41 26.79 -1.78 8.46
N ALA A 42 28.10 -2.04 8.39
CA ALA A 42 28.67 -3.36 8.63
C ALA A 42 28.26 -3.90 10.02
N GLY A 43 27.94 -5.19 10.08
CA GLY A 43 27.43 -5.86 11.26
C GLY A 43 25.96 -5.58 11.58
N LYS A 44 25.27 -4.78 10.77
CA LYS A 44 23.83 -4.53 10.91
C LYS A 44 23.03 -5.45 9.98
N LYS A 45 21.87 -5.87 10.44
CA LYS A 45 20.93 -6.64 9.63
C LYS A 45 20.16 -5.75 8.67
N LEU A 46 19.82 -6.26 7.49
CA LEU A 46 19.03 -5.54 6.51
C LEU A 46 17.63 -5.17 7.05
N SER A 47 17.01 -6.03 7.87
CA SER A 47 15.75 -5.71 8.54
C SER A 47 15.86 -4.46 9.41
N TYR A 48 16.94 -4.34 10.19
CA TYR A 48 17.20 -3.15 11.01
C TYR A 48 17.36 -1.89 10.16
N ILE A 49 18.11 -1.99 9.06
CA ILE A 49 18.33 -0.86 8.14
C ILE A 49 17.00 -0.42 7.52
N ASN A 50 16.18 -1.39 7.11
CA ASN A 50 14.86 -1.12 6.55
C ASN A 50 13.91 -0.48 7.58
N ASP A 51 13.94 -0.92 8.83
CA ASP A 51 13.17 -0.29 9.90
C ASP A 51 13.58 1.17 10.13
N LYS A 52 14.87 1.48 10.08
CA LYS A 52 15.35 2.87 10.19
C LYS A 52 14.97 3.73 8.98
N ALA A 53 14.98 3.16 7.78
CA ALA A 53 14.48 3.83 6.58
C ALA A 53 12.97 4.11 6.70
N PHE A 54 12.19 3.15 7.19
CA PHE A 54 10.76 3.32 7.46
C PHE A 54 10.51 4.43 8.50
N GLU A 55 11.18 4.39 9.66
CA GLU A 55 11.05 5.40 10.70
C GLU A 55 11.35 6.82 10.17
N GLY A 56 12.47 6.98 9.45
CA GLY A 56 12.87 8.25 8.87
C GLY A 56 11.89 8.77 7.82
N THR A 57 11.39 7.90 6.95
CA THR A 57 10.39 8.26 5.93
C THR A 57 9.08 8.69 6.59
N LYS A 58 8.57 7.87 7.54
CA LYS A 58 7.36 8.19 8.28
C LYS A 58 7.46 9.53 8.99
N GLU A 59 8.55 9.77 9.72
CA GLU A 59 8.77 11.02 10.44
C GLU A 59 8.80 12.23 9.48
N ALA A 60 9.45 12.10 8.32
CA ALA A 60 9.48 13.15 7.32
C ALA A 60 8.08 13.45 6.77
N HIS A 61 7.29 12.43 6.46
CA HIS A 61 5.93 12.61 5.92
C HIS A 61 4.98 13.22 6.96
N GLU A 62 5.06 12.81 8.23
CA GLU A 62 4.22 13.35 9.30
C GLU A 62 4.63 14.77 9.70
N LYS A 63 5.90 14.98 10.02
CA LYS A 63 6.36 16.25 10.62
C LYS A 63 6.61 17.35 9.59
N THR A 64 7.26 17.00 8.48
CA THR A 64 7.62 17.97 7.43
C THR A 64 6.54 18.05 6.37
N GLY A 65 6.05 16.93 5.89
CA GLY A 65 5.01 16.86 4.88
C GLY A 65 3.59 17.14 5.40
N GLY A 66 3.38 17.10 6.73
CA GLY A 66 2.08 17.32 7.36
C GLY A 66 1.01 16.29 6.94
N LYS A 67 1.42 15.08 6.58
CA LYS A 67 0.51 14.02 6.12
C LYS A 67 0.02 13.17 7.29
N SER A 68 -1.21 12.69 7.18
CA SER A 68 -1.72 11.65 8.08
C SER A 68 -1.20 10.29 7.61
N VAL A 69 -0.46 9.60 8.48
CA VAL A 69 0.11 8.28 8.18
C VAL A 69 -0.54 7.23 9.08
N ASN A 70 -1.17 6.23 8.46
CA ASN A 70 -1.71 5.05 9.12
C ASN A 70 -0.75 3.87 8.90
N ILE A 71 -0.62 3.00 9.89
CA ILE A 71 0.18 1.78 9.78
C ILE A 71 -0.72 0.58 9.97
N ILE A 72 -0.66 -0.36 9.05
CA ILE A 72 -1.26 -1.68 9.19
C ILE A 72 -0.10 -2.66 9.36
N SER A 73 0.12 -3.10 10.61
CA SER A 73 1.11 -4.11 10.93
C SER A 73 0.54 -5.51 10.76
N PHE A 74 1.37 -6.43 10.33
CA PHE A 74 1.09 -7.86 10.26
C PHE A 74 2.36 -8.66 10.53
N ASP A 75 2.22 -9.92 10.94
CA ASP A 75 3.34 -10.71 11.46
C ASP A 75 4.50 -10.82 10.45
N LYS A 76 4.27 -11.40 9.28
CA LYS A 76 5.30 -11.63 8.25
C LYS A 76 4.70 -11.69 6.86
N MET A 77 5.57 -11.60 5.84
CA MET A 77 5.19 -11.73 4.43
C MET A 77 5.04 -13.20 4.06
N ASP A 78 3.83 -13.74 4.23
CA ASP A 78 3.44 -15.07 3.78
C ASP A 78 2.05 -15.07 3.15
N GLU A 79 1.64 -16.19 2.57
CA GLU A 79 0.37 -16.32 1.85
C GLU A 79 -0.83 -16.11 2.77
N TYR A 80 -0.73 -16.51 4.04
CA TYR A 80 -1.78 -16.33 5.02
C TYR A 80 -2.01 -14.85 5.34
N ASN A 81 -0.95 -14.12 5.64
CA ASN A 81 -1.05 -12.68 5.93
C ASN A 81 -1.44 -11.87 4.69
N LEU A 82 -0.98 -12.27 3.50
CA LEU A 82 -1.42 -11.65 2.25
C LEU A 82 -2.92 -11.86 2.02
N GLY A 83 -3.44 -13.06 2.26
CA GLY A 83 -4.88 -13.35 2.20
C GLY A 83 -5.68 -12.51 3.20
N ASN A 84 -5.19 -12.36 4.42
CA ASN A 84 -5.80 -11.50 5.44
C ASN A 84 -5.85 -10.03 4.99
N LEU A 85 -4.78 -9.51 4.40
CA LEU A 85 -4.73 -8.14 3.88
C LEU A 85 -5.75 -7.92 2.76
N PHE A 86 -5.85 -8.85 1.80
CA PHE A 86 -6.85 -8.77 0.76
C PHE A 86 -8.26 -8.75 1.34
N TYR A 87 -8.57 -9.66 2.24
CA TYR A 87 -9.90 -9.71 2.85
C TYR A 87 -10.20 -8.47 3.69
N PHE A 88 -9.21 -7.96 4.42
CA PHE A 88 -9.33 -6.69 5.14
C PHE A 88 -9.74 -5.54 4.21
N PHE A 89 -9.04 -5.34 3.10
CA PHE A 89 -9.36 -4.25 2.17
C PHE A 89 -10.68 -4.48 1.42
N MET A 90 -11.03 -5.71 1.10
CA MET A 90 -12.35 -6.03 0.54
C MET A 90 -13.48 -5.62 1.49
N ARG A 91 -13.34 -5.93 2.77
CA ARG A 91 -14.31 -5.51 3.80
C ARG A 91 -14.31 -4.00 4.00
N ALA A 92 -13.14 -3.38 4.08
CA ALA A 92 -13.02 -1.93 4.22
C ALA A 92 -13.71 -1.19 3.07
N CYS A 93 -13.56 -1.68 1.84
CA CYS A 93 -14.27 -1.16 0.66
C CYS A 93 -15.78 -1.25 0.82
N ALA A 94 -16.31 -2.40 1.25
CA ALA A 94 -17.76 -2.56 1.47
C ALA A 94 -18.27 -1.61 2.57
N TYR A 95 -17.58 -1.52 3.70
CA TYR A 95 -17.97 -0.60 4.78
C TYR A 95 -17.91 0.87 4.37
N SER A 96 -16.86 1.28 3.64
CA SER A 96 -16.76 2.65 3.15
C SER A 96 -17.89 3.01 2.19
N ALA A 97 -18.30 2.08 1.33
CA ALA A 97 -19.45 2.28 0.46
C ALA A 97 -20.76 2.44 1.24
N TYR A 98 -20.97 1.65 2.28
CA TYR A 98 -22.14 1.82 3.16
C TYR A 98 -22.13 3.15 3.91
N LEU A 99 -20.96 3.62 4.35
CA LEU A 99 -20.84 4.95 4.97
C LEU A 99 -21.15 6.09 4.00
N LEU A 100 -20.98 5.85 2.70
CA LEU A 100 -21.34 6.79 1.62
C LEU A 100 -22.77 6.59 1.09
N ASP A 101 -23.55 5.70 1.73
CA ASP A 101 -24.91 5.34 1.31
C ASP A 101 -25.00 4.80 -0.14
N VAL A 102 -23.98 4.05 -0.56
CA VAL A 102 -23.96 3.37 -1.87
C VAL A 102 -23.88 1.86 -1.70
N ASN A 103 -24.51 1.13 -2.64
CA ASN A 103 -24.43 -0.32 -2.66
C ASN A 103 -23.08 -0.77 -3.28
N PRO A 104 -22.18 -1.43 -2.51
CA PRO A 104 -20.89 -1.89 -3.01
C PRO A 104 -20.96 -3.07 -3.98
N PHE A 105 -22.13 -3.72 -4.11
CA PHE A 105 -22.28 -4.98 -4.86
C PHE A 105 -22.99 -4.82 -6.20
N ASN A 106 -23.30 -3.61 -6.64
CA ASN A 106 -23.87 -3.35 -7.95
C ASN A 106 -23.02 -2.35 -8.75
N GLN A 107 -23.22 -2.31 -10.05
CA GLN A 107 -22.51 -1.43 -10.96
C GLN A 107 -23.48 -0.85 -12.00
N PRO A 108 -24.47 -0.03 -11.60
CA PRO A 108 -25.51 0.44 -12.52
C PRO A 108 -24.93 1.22 -13.72
N GLY A 109 -23.87 1.99 -13.53
CA GLY A 109 -23.20 2.69 -14.63
C GLY A 109 -22.58 1.75 -15.67
N VAL A 110 -22.05 0.62 -15.25
CA VAL A 110 -21.50 -0.41 -16.15
C VAL A 110 -22.62 -1.09 -16.95
N GLU A 111 -23.78 -1.31 -16.37
CA GLU A 111 -24.91 -1.92 -17.04
C GLU A 111 -25.48 -1.03 -18.16
N VAL A 112 -25.40 0.29 -18.04
CA VAL A 112 -25.87 1.22 -19.07
C VAL A 112 -25.05 1.05 -20.35
N TYR A 113 -23.73 1.10 -20.29
CA TYR A 113 -22.92 0.95 -21.50
C TYR A 113 -23.00 -0.45 -22.11
N LYS A 114 -23.13 -1.49 -21.28
CA LYS A 114 -23.34 -2.86 -21.76
C LYS A 114 -24.65 -2.98 -22.56
N LYS A 115 -25.75 -2.40 -22.04
CA LYS A 115 -27.02 -2.35 -22.76
C LYS A 115 -26.90 -1.65 -24.11
N ASN A 116 -26.25 -0.49 -24.14
CA ASN A 116 -26.01 0.24 -25.38
C ASN A 116 -25.20 -0.59 -26.38
N MET A 117 -24.10 -1.20 -25.94
CA MET A 117 -23.30 -2.09 -26.78
C MET A 117 -24.11 -3.26 -27.33
N PHE A 118 -24.93 -3.93 -26.50
CA PHE A 118 -25.76 -5.04 -26.92
C PHE A 118 -26.82 -4.60 -27.94
N THR A 119 -27.40 -3.41 -27.78
CA THR A 119 -28.36 -2.84 -28.75
C THR A 119 -27.69 -2.60 -30.09
N LEU A 120 -26.50 -1.98 -30.10
CA LEU A 120 -25.74 -1.70 -31.31
C LEU A 120 -25.31 -2.99 -32.05
N LEU A 121 -25.03 -4.04 -31.29
CA LEU A 121 -24.68 -5.37 -31.85
C LEU A 121 -25.91 -6.21 -32.24
N GLY A 122 -27.14 -5.69 -32.09
CA GLY A 122 -28.36 -6.41 -32.43
C GLY A 122 -28.67 -7.62 -31.53
N LYS A 123 -28.20 -7.61 -30.27
CA LYS A 123 -28.46 -8.71 -29.35
C LYS A 123 -29.96 -8.89 -29.11
N PRO A 124 -30.52 -10.10 -29.33
CA PRO A 124 -31.95 -10.34 -29.08
C PRO A 124 -32.29 -10.08 -27.61
N VAL A 125 -33.36 -9.30 -27.39
CA VAL A 125 -33.92 -9.14 -26.03
C VAL A 125 -34.65 -10.44 -25.68
N LYS A 126 -34.15 -11.15 -24.67
CA LYS A 126 -34.94 -12.28 -24.09
C LYS A 126 -36.22 -11.70 -23.48
N LYS A 127 -37.35 -12.15 -24.00
CA LYS A 127 -38.65 -11.88 -23.38
C LYS A 127 -38.76 -12.53 -22.01
#